data_863a4c11305b2382c5c2c6e98fc9d543
#
_entry.id   863a4c11305b2382c5c2c6e98fc9d543
#
_cell.length_a   1.000
_cell.length_b   1.000
_cell.length_c   1.000
_cell.angle_alpha   90.00
_cell.angle_beta   90.00
_cell.angle_gamma   90.00
#
_symmetry.space_group_name_H-M   'P 1'
#
loop_
_entity.id
_entity.type
_entity.pdbx_description
1 polymer ?
#
loop_
_entity_poly.entity_id
_entity_poly.type
_entity_poly.pdbx_seq_one_letter_code
_entity_poly.pdbx_strand_id
1 'polypeptide(L)'
;MLFKSAFLQDAKAIIDRAHEVGAIVVLDAYQSAGTVPFNVKELNVDFATGGSVKWLCGGPGAGYLYIRPDLHDKLQPKTTGWMAHEDPFSFSTELRYAPTVARFLHGSPAIPALYAAQSGYRIINDIGVDRIRAKSVRQTTRLIALAEEAGFEVTSPKHSSQRGGTISVMHEHAAALTTELIKREFIVDFRPGAGVRISPHFYTTDEELELVIQEMKSIRDTRAYTKHEVVGAAF
;
A
#
# COMPACT_ATOMS: atom_id res chain seq x y z
N MET A 1 -1.20 -6.40 3.29
CA MET A 1 -1.99 -5.46 4.16
C MET A 1 -3.29 -5.09 3.47
N LEU A 2 -4.41 -5.18 4.18
CA LEU A 2 -5.72 -4.76 3.65
C LEU A 2 -5.83 -3.24 3.63
N PHE A 3 -6.25 -2.67 2.50
CA PHE A 3 -6.24 -1.21 2.31
C PHE A 3 -7.29 -0.45 3.14
N LYS A 4 -8.37 -1.10 3.58
CA LYS A 4 -9.41 -0.46 4.40
C LYS A 4 -9.02 -0.38 5.87
N SER A 5 -8.71 -1.53 6.48
CA SER A 5 -8.49 -1.64 7.93
C SER A 5 -7.02 -1.60 8.34
N ALA A 6 -6.10 -1.66 7.39
CA ALA A 6 -4.68 -1.90 7.60
C ALA A 6 -4.34 -3.26 8.24
N PHE A 7 -5.28 -4.22 8.24
CA PHE A 7 -5.02 -5.55 8.77
C PHE A 7 -3.90 -6.25 8.00
N LEU A 8 -2.93 -6.79 8.72
CA LEU A 8 -1.84 -7.59 8.18
C LEU A 8 -2.27 -9.06 8.17
N GLN A 9 -2.47 -9.60 6.98
CA GLN A 9 -2.68 -11.02 6.80
C GLN A 9 -1.38 -11.79 7.08
N ASP A 10 -1.50 -12.98 7.66
CA ASP A 10 -0.38 -13.90 7.80
C ASP A 10 -0.04 -14.51 6.43
N ALA A 11 0.82 -13.80 5.68
CA ALA A 11 1.21 -14.21 4.33
C ALA A 11 1.91 -15.57 4.35
N LYS A 12 2.74 -15.86 5.38
CA LYS A 12 3.47 -17.13 5.47
C LYS A 12 2.52 -18.31 5.62
N ALA A 13 1.59 -18.23 6.55
CA ALA A 13 0.61 -19.30 6.76
C ALA A 13 -0.28 -19.52 5.52
N ILE A 14 -0.68 -18.44 4.83
CA ILE A 14 -1.49 -18.53 3.60
C ILE A 14 -0.68 -19.19 2.49
N ILE A 15 0.58 -18.80 2.29
CA ILE A 15 1.46 -19.37 1.26
C ILE A 15 1.71 -20.86 1.53
N ASP A 16 2.05 -21.21 2.76
CA ASP A 16 2.31 -22.60 3.13
C ASP A 16 1.09 -23.48 2.86
N ARG A 17 -0.09 -23.02 3.29
CA ARG A 17 -1.34 -23.75 3.05
C ARG A 17 -1.69 -23.89 1.57
N ALA A 18 -1.44 -22.85 0.77
CA ALA A 18 -1.63 -22.90 -0.68
C ALA A 18 -0.69 -23.92 -1.33
N HIS A 19 0.57 -23.93 -0.93
CA HIS A 19 1.57 -24.88 -1.47
C HIS A 19 1.26 -26.34 -1.09
N GLU A 20 0.72 -26.62 0.10
CA GLU A 20 0.27 -27.96 0.49
C GLU A 20 -0.74 -28.56 -0.49
N VAL A 21 -1.53 -27.74 -1.16
CA VAL A 21 -2.52 -28.17 -2.14
C VAL A 21 -2.10 -27.89 -3.59
N GLY A 22 -0.83 -27.53 -3.81
CA GLY A 22 -0.26 -27.28 -5.14
C GLY A 22 -0.72 -25.96 -5.79
N ALA A 23 -1.26 -25.02 -5.01
CA ALA A 23 -1.70 -23.73 -5.53
C ALA A 23 -0.53 -22.72 -5.59
N ILE A 24 -0.54 -21.86 -6.60
CA ILE A 24 0.38 -20.74 -6.78
C ILE A 24 -0.18 -19.50 -6.07
N VAL A 25 0.71 -18.74 -5.42
CA VAL A 25 0.33 -17.53 -4.67
C VAL A 25 0.94 -16.28 -5.30
N VAL A 26 0.09 -15.28 -5.52
CA VAL A 26 0.48 -13.93 -5.88
C VAL A 26 0.28 -13.02 -4.67
N LEU A 27 1.37 -12.50 -4.10
CA LEU A 27 1.35 -11.57 -2.99
C LEU A 27 1.23 -10.13 -3.52
N ASP A 28 0.07 -9.50 -3.32
CA ASP A 28 -0.05 -8.05 -3.51
C ASP A 28 0.55 -7.33 -2.31
N ALA A 29 1.75 -6.77 -2.51
CA ALA A 29 2.49 -6.01 -1.50
C ALA A 29 2.32 -4.48 -1.66
N TYR A 30 1.37 -4.03 -2.48
CA TYR A 30 1.19 -2.61 -2.82
C TYR A 30 0.96 -1.72 -1.60
N GLN A 31 0.30 -2.25 -0.57
CA GLN A 31 0.01 -1.51 0.66
C GLN A 31 1.06 -1.71 1.76
N SER A 32 1.98 -2.66 1.61
CA SER A 32 2.94 -3.04 2.67
C SER A 32 4.39 -2.72 2.33
N ALA A 33 4.79 -2.83 1.05
CA ALA A 33 6.17 -2.55 0.65
C ALA A 33 6.57 -1.11 1.02
N GLY A 34 7.66 -0.97 1.77
CA GLY A 34 8.18 0.30 2.28
C GLY A 34 7.72 0.67 3.70
N THR A 35 6.72 -0.02 4.28
CA THR A 35 6.25 0.25 5.66
C THR A 35 6.16 -0.99 6.54
N VAL A 36 6.02 -2.17 5.95
CA VAL A 36 6.03 -3.46 6.65
C VAL A 36 7.13 -4.32 6.07
N PRO A 37 8.11 -4.76 6.88
CA PRO A 37 9.17 -5.66 6.41
C PRO A 37 8.59 -7.00 5.95
N PHE A 38 9.07 -7.51 4.83
CA PHE A 38 8.87 -8.87 4.39
C PHE A 38 10.00 -9.28 3.43
N ASN A 39 10.29 -10.57 3.37
CA ASN A 39 11.30 -11.14 2.49
C ASN A 39 10.65 -12.20 1.60
N VAL A 40 10.65 -11.99 0.30
CA VAL A 40 10.01 -12.90 -0.67
C VAL A 40 10.65 -14.29 -0.68
N LYS A 41 11.95 -14.39 -0.35
CA LYS A 41 12.65 -15.68 -0.27
C LYS A 41 12.26 -16.47 0.99
N GLU A 42 12.20 -15.79 2.15
CA GLU A 42 11.78 -16.41 3.42
C GLU A 42 10.30 -16.81 3.38
N LEU A 43 9.46 -16.01 2.74
CA LEU A 43 8.07 -16.34 2.50
C LEU A 43 7.91 -17.49 1.50
N ASN A 44 8.91 -17.75 0.67
CA ASN A 44 8.86 -18.70 -0.44
C ASN A 44 7.65 -18.43 -1.39
N VAL A 45 7.31 -17.16 -1.58
CA VAL A 45 6.17 -16.77 -2.40
C VAL A 45 6.48 -16.94 -3.89
N ASP A 46 5.50 -17.36 -4.67
CA ASP A 46 5.67 -17.58 -6.11
C ASP A 46 5.79 -16.27 -6.88
N PHE A 47 4.91 -15.33 -6.56
CA PHE A 47 4.89 -13.99 -7.15
C PHE A 47 4.67 -12.93 -6.07
N ALA A 48 5.30 -11.77 -6.24
CA ALA A 48 4.95 -10.58 -5.49
C ALA A 48 4.87 -9.36 -6.42
N THR A 49 3.86 -8.54 -6.22
CA THR A 49 3.64 -7.33 -7.02
C THR A 49 3.40 -6.13 -6.14
N GLY A 50 3.71 -4.95 -6.67
CA GLY A 50 3.47 -3.68 -6.01
C GLY A 50 3.85 -2.50 -6.89
N GLY A 51 3.75 -1.32 -6.34
CA GLY A 51 4.10 -0.08 -7.05
C GLY A 51 4.72 0.97 -6.15
N SER A 52 5.37 1.92 -6.77
CA SER A 52 6.22 2.93 -6.12
C SER A 52 5.47 4.10 -5.49
N VAL A 53 4.19 4.33 -5.87
CA VAL A 53 3.46 5.59 -5.59
C VAL A 53 3.09 5.81 -4.13
N LYS A 54 3.09 4.75 -3.29
CA LYS A 54 2.68 4.85 -1.89
C LYS A 54 3.91 4.92 -0.96
N TRP A 55 4.08 3.90 -0.11
CA TRP A 55 5.11 3.86 0.92
C TRP A 55 6.55 3.85 0.40
N LEU A 56 6.75 3.53 -0.88
CA LEU A 56 8.06 3.57 -1.53
C LEU A 56 8.46 4.97 -2.07
N CYS A 57 7.56 5.96 -1.99
CA CYS A 57 7.82 7.36 -2.38
C CYS A 57 8.39 7.55 -3.80
N GLY A 58 8.12 6.62 -4.72
CA GLY A 58 8.72 6.62 -6.07
C GLY A 58 7.85 7.29 -7.14
N GLY A 59 6.74 7.95 -6.78
CA GLY A 59 5.79 8.52 -7.73
C GLY A 59 4.98 7.47 -8.50
N PRO A 60 4.04 7.89 -9.35
CA PRO A 60 3.18 7.00 -10.13
C PRO A 60 3.91 6.41 -11.34
N GLY A 61 3.42 5.25 -11.82
CA GLY A 61 3.85 4.64 -13.08
C GLY A 61 4.97 3.61 -12.99
N ALA A 62 5.71 3.53 -11.88
CA ALA A 62 6.66 2.45 -11.64
C ALA A 62 6.01 1.35 -10.79
N GLY A 63 6.05 0.12 -11.29
CA GLY A 63 5.61 -1.08 -10.60
C GLY A 63 6.69 -2.15 -10.68
N TYR A 64 6.54 -3.19 -9.88
CA TYR A 64 7.42 -4.36 -9.92
C TYR A 64 6.61 -5.65 -9.86
N LEU A 65 7.17 -6.66 -10.48
CA LEU A 65 6.73 -8.05 -10.37
C LEU A 65 7.95 -8.90 -10.01
N TYR A 66 7.91 -9.51 -8.82
CA TYR A 66 8.83 -10.57 -8.45
C TYR A 66 8.24 -11.90 -8.87
N ILE A 67 9.08 -12.77 -9.42
CA ILE A 67 8.73 -14.14 -9.77
C ILE A 67 9.81 -15.03 -9.17
N ARG A 68 9.42 -16.07 -8.44
CA ARG A 68 10.36 -17.01 -7.85
C ARG A 68 11.22 -17.66 -8.97
N PRO A 69 12.55 -17.68 -8.82
CA PRO A 69 13.45 -18.04 -9.92
C PRO A 69 13.20 -19.41 -10.57
N ASP A 70 12.77 -20.41 -9.78
CA ASP A 70 12.46 -21.75 -10.28
C ASP A 70 11.19 -21.83 -11.15
N LEU A 71 10.42 -20.75 -11.21
CA LEU A 71 9.23 -20.64 -12.05
C LEU A 71 9.53 -19.98 -13.41
N HIS A 72 10.68 -19.35 -13.59
CA HIS A 72 10.97 -18.61 -14.81
C HIS A 72 10.84 -19.49 -16.06
N ASP A 73 11.42 -20.68 -16.04
CA ASP A 73 11.40 -21.60 -17.19
C ASP A 73 10.13 -22.46 -17.26
N LYS A 74 9.41 -22.60 -16.16
CA LYS A 74 8.19 -23.42 -16.08
C LYS A 74 6.95 -22.71 -16.61
N LEU A 75 6.96 -21.36 -16.59
CA LEU A 75 5.79 -20.56 -16.90
C LEU A 75 5.97 -19.85 -18.25
N GLN A 76 4.92 -19.91 -19.06
CA GLN A 76 4.82 -19.20 -20.33
C GLN A 76 3.66 -18.21 -20.27
N PRO A 77 3.94 -16.90 -20.15
CA PRO A 77 2.90 -15.88 -20.14
C PRO A 77 2.13 -15.90 -21.46
N LYS A 78 0.80 -15.98 -21.39
CA LYS A 78 -0.04 -15.96 -22.60
C LYS A 78 -0.14 -14.56 -23.23
N THR A 79 0.00 -13.53 -22.41
CA THR A 79 -0.02 -12.13 -22.86
C THR A 79 1.39 -11.57 -22.69
N THR A 80 2.07 -11.28 -23.81
CA THR A 80 3.43 -10.75 -23.82
C THR A 80 3.53 -9.66 -24.89
N GLY A 81 4.63 -8.92 -24.84
CA GLY A 81 5.03 -8.00 -25.90
C GLY A 81 6.43 -8.33 -26.43
N TRP A 82 6.93 -7.52 -27.31
CA TRP A 82 8.20 -7.73 -27.99
C TRP A 82 9.41 -7.82 -27.05
N MET A 83 9.33 -7.15 -25.86
CA MET A 83 10.39 -7.22 -24.84
C MET A 83 10.49 -8.58 -24.13
N ALA A 84 9.51 -9.47 -24.30
CA ALA A 84 9.54 -10.82 -23.76
C ALA A 84 10.35 -11.82 -24.61
N HIS A 85 10.76 -11.41 -25.81
CA HIS A 85 11.54 -12.24 -26.72
C HIS A 85 12.99 -12.40 -26.23
N GLU A 86 13.65 -13.52 -26.55
CA GLU A 86 15.06 -13.77 -26.20
C GLU A 86 16.02 -12.73 -26.84
N ASP A 87 15.67 -12.24 -28.04
CA ASP A 87 16.32 -11.12 -28.72
C ASP A 87 15.27 -10.12 -29.18
N PRO A 88 14.89 -9.13 -28.33
CA PRO A 88 13.83 -8.17 -28.62
C PRO A 88 14.08 -7.34 -29.89
N PHE A 89 15.33 -7.03 -30.17
CA PHE A 89 15.69 -6.16 -31.31
C PHE A 89 15.86 -6.90 -32.63
N SER A 90 15.71 -8.21 -32.64
CA SER A 90 15.62 -8.98 -33.90
C SER A 90 14.30 -8.75 -34.61
N PHE A 91 13.26 -8.26 -33.91
CA PHE A 91 11.89 -8.09 -34.42
C PHE A 91 11.36 -9.34 -35.15
N SER A 92 11.76 -10.52 -34.67
CA SER A 92 11.30 -11.80 -35.21
C SER A 92 9.77 -11.91 -35.14
N THR A 93 9.17 -12.51 -36.16
CA THR A 93 7.73 -12.86 -36.17
C THR A 93 7.43 -14.12 -35.36
N GLU A 94 8.45 -14.90 -35.00
CA GLU A 94 8.33 -16.09 -34.18
C GLU A 94 8.67 -15.73 -32.74
N LEU A 95 7.76 -16.00 -31.80
CA LEU A 95 8.00 -15.74 -30.39
C LEU A 95 8.86 -16.84 -29.77
N ARG A 96 10.07 -16.49 -29.37
CA ARG A 96 10.94 -17.29 -28.49
C ARG A 96 11.14 -16.54 -27.19
N TYR A 97 10.67 -17.13 -26.08
CA TYR A 97 10.73 -16.48 -24.78
C TYR A 97 12.15 -16.29 -24.27
N ALA A 98 12.43 -15.13 -23.71
CA ALA A 98 13.67 -14.90 -22.97
C ALA A 98 13.86 -15.97 -21.89
N PRO A 99 15.09 -16.45 -21.66
CA PRO A 99 15.38 -17.49 -20.64
C PRO A 99 15.33 -16.96 -19.20
N THR A 100 15.00 -15.68 -19.02
CA THR A 100 14.97 -14.98 -17.73
C THR A 100 13.57 -14.47 -17.41
N VAL A 101 13.43 -13.76 -16.29
CA VAL A 101 12.20 -13.04 -15.90
C VAL A 101 11.74 -12.04 -16.97
N ALA A 102 12.60 -11.65 -17.91
CA ALA A 102 12.24 -10.76 -19.02
C ALA A 102 11.11 -11.33 -19.89
N ARG A 103 10.88 -12.65 -19.93
CA ARG A 103 9.74 -13.27 -20.62
C ARG A 103 8.36 -12.77 -20.18
N PHE A 104 8.28 -12.13 -19.00
CA PHE A 104 7.07 -11.55 -18.46
C PHE A 104 6.91 -10.06 -18.81
N LEU A 105 7.84 -9.49 -19.58
CA LEU A 105 7.72 -8.11 -20.06
C LEU A 105 6.74 -8.01 -21.23
N HIS A 106 6.20 -6.82 -21.41
CA HIS A 106 5.29 -6.49 -22.51
C HIS A 106 6.00 -5.65 -23.58
N GLY A 107 5.59 -4.40 -23.72
CA GLY A 107 6.19 -3.44 -24.63
C GLY A 107 7.29 -2.63 -23.97
N SER A 108 7.56 -1.46 -24.50
CA SER A 108 8.55 -0.53 -23.96
C SER A 108 8.21 -0.14 -22.53
N PRO A 109 9.15 -0.18 -21.59
CA PRO A 109 8.91 0.21 -20.22
C PRO A 109 8.67 1.72 -20.08
N ALA A 110 7.96 2.13 -19.02
CA ALA A 110 7.76 3.54 -18.69
C ALA A 110 9.05 4.14 -18.09
N ILE A 111 10.08 4.32 -18.92
CA ILE A 111 11.44 4.71 -18.50
C ILE A 111 11.44 5.95 -17.59
N PRO A 112 10.74 7.07 -17.90
CA PRO A 112 10.71 8.22 -17.01
C PRO A 112 10.22 7.91 -15.60
N ALA A 113 9.19 7.06 -15.47
CA ALA A 113 8.64 6.65 -14.16
C ALA A 113 9.64 5.80 -13.39
N LEU A 114 10.41 4.92 -14.04
CA LEU A 114 11.44 4.10 -13.39
C LEU A 114 12.58 4.98 -12.87
N TYR A 115 13.02 5.98 -13.62
CA TYR A 115 14.02 6.95 -13.15
C TYR A 115 13.50 7.79 -11.97
N ALA A 116 12.26 8.28 -12.05
CA ALA A 116 11.64 9.05 -10.97
C ALA A 116 11.54 8.25 -9.66
N ALA A 117 11.24 6.94 -9.76
CA ALA A 117 11.10 6.07 -8.61
C ALA A 117 12.42 5.81 -7.85
N GLN A 118 13.58 5.95 -8.50
CA GLN A 118 14.88 5.66 -7.89
C GLN A 118 15.14 6.45 -6.61
N SER A 119 14.77 7.73 -6.58
CA SER A 119 14.99 8.59 -5.40
C SER A 119 14.22 8.08 -4.19
N GLY A 120 12.94 7.70 -4.36
CA GLY A 120 12.13 7.14 -3.29
C GLY A 120 12.71 5.81 -2.78
N TYR A 121 13.09 4.92 -3.69
CA TYR A 121 13.70 3.64 -3.31
C TYR A 121 15.02 3.80 -2.54
N ARG A 122 15.88 4.76 -2.96
CA ARG A 122 17.11 5.06 -2.23
C ARG A 122 16.82 5.56 -0.82
N ILE A 123 15.92 6.51 -0.65
CA ILE A 123 15.52 7.05 0.66
C ILE A 123 15.02 5.93 1.58
N ILE A 124 14.12 5.05 1.08
CA ILE A 124 13.61 3.93 1.87
C ILE A 124 14.72 2.95 2.27
N ASN A 125 15.64 2.65 1.34
CA ASN A 125 16.76 1.75 1.62
C ASN A 125 17.76 2.37 2.60
N ASP A 126 18.06 3.65 2.48
CA ASP A 126 19.01 4.36 3.37
C ASP A 126 18.47 4.47 4.80
N ILE A 127 17.17 4.70 4.96
CA ILE A 127 16.50 4.70 6.28
C ILE A 127 16.42 3.27 6.83
N GLY A 128 16.06 2.31 6.00
CA GLY A 128 15.79 0.92 6.35
C GLY A 128 14.33 0.68 6.77
N VAL A 129 13.70 -0.34 6.17
CA VAL A 129 12.27 -0.63 6.40
C VAL A 129 11.97 -1.00 7.85
N ASP A 130 12.91 -1.63 8.58
CA ASP A 130 12.73 -1.95 10.00
C ASP A 130 12.61 -0.68 10.87
N ARG A 131 13.42 0.34 10.60
CA ARG A 131 13.34 1.64 11.31
C ARG A 131 12.03 2.36 10.96
N ILE A 132 11.63 2.32 9.69
CA ILE A 132 10.34 2.86 9.24
C ILE A 132 9.20 2.13 9.97
N ARG A 133 9.27 0.81 10.06
CA ARG A 133 8.27 -0.01 10.76
C ARG A 133 8.18 0.33 12.24
N ALA A 134 9.30 0.47 12.92
CA ALA A 134 9.33 0.84 14.34
C ALA A 134 8.63 2.18 14.58
N LYS A 135 8.92 3.21 13.77
CA LYS A 135 8.23 4.49 13.82
C LYS A 135 6.74 4.36 13.51
N SER A 136 6.38 3.65 12.46
CA SER A 136 4.98 3.41 12.06
C SER A 136 4.16 2.75 13.18
N VAL A 137 4.70 1.74 13.86
CA VAL A 137 4.05 1.09 15.01
C VAL A 137 3.82 2.10 16.13
N ARG A 138 4.83 2.88 16.50
CA ARG A 138 4.73 3.90 17.54
C ARG A 138 3.67 4.94 17.19
N GLN A 139 3.72 5.50 16.00
CA GLN A 139 2.81 6.55 15.55
C GLN A 139 1.36 6.06 15.41
N THR A 140 1.14 4.90 14.82
CA THR A 140 -0.22 4.34 14.71
C THR A 140 -0.79 3.94 16.06
N THR A 141 0.02 3.53 17.03
CA THR A 141 -0.41 3.27 18.42
C THR A 141 -0.80 4.59 19.11
N ARG A 142 -0.01 5.65 18.94
CA ARG A 142 -0.35 7.00 19.46
C ARG A 142 -1.64 7.52 18.85
N LEU A 143 -1.81 7.42 17.55
CA LEU A 143 -3.05 7.84 16.85
C LEU A 143 -4.29 7.12 17.36
N ILE A 144 -4.22 5.81 17.61
CA ILE A 144 -5.34 5.06 18.19
C ILE A 144 -5.71 5.64 19.56
N ALA A 145 -4.73 5.83 20.43
CA ALA A 145 -4.98 6.41 21.76
C ALA A 145 -5.63 7.80 21.67
N LEU A 146 -5.08 8.69 20.85
CA LEU A 146 -5.60 10.03 20.63
C LEU A 146 -7.05 10.03 20.08
N ALA A 147 -7.34 9.14 19.13
CA ALA A 147 -8.67 9.01 18.55
C ALA A 147 -9.69 8.50 19.58
N GLU A 148 -9.33 7.49 20.38
CA GLU A 148 -10.17 6.94 21.45
C GLU A 148 -10.40 7.97 22.58
N GLU A 149 -9.36 8.69 23.01
CA GLU A 149 -9.45 9.79 23.98
C GLU A 149 -10.38 10.92 23.47
N ALA A 150 -10.38 11.18 22.17
CA ALA A 150 -11.29 12.14 21.55
C ALA A 150 -12.71 11.60 21.33
N GLY A 151 -12.98 10.34 21.70
CA GLY A 151 -14.29 9.68 21.58
C GLY A 151 -14.62 9.17 20.18
N PHE A 152 -13.63 8.90 19.36
CA PHE A 152 -13.81 8.25 18.07
C PHE A 152 -13.63 6.73 18.18
N GLU A 153 -14.39 5.98 17.39
CA GLU A 153 -14.18 4.56 17.20
C GLU A 153 -13.05 4.32 16.18
N VAL A 154 -12.13 3.41 16.51
CA VAL A 154 -11.06 2.98 15.59
C VAL A 154 -11.29 1.53 15.17
N THR A 155 -11.42 1.30 13.87
CA THR A 155 -11.70 -0.04 13.29
C THR A 155 -10.45 -0.80 12.86
N SER A 156 -9.29 -0.14 12.85
CA SER A 156 -8.02 -0.82 12.60
C SER A 156 -7.61 -1.72 13.77
N PRO A 157 -6.88 -2.82 13.51
CA PRO A 157 -6.42 -3.72 14.56
C PRO A 157 -5.60 -2.98 15.62
N LYS A 158 -5.94 -3.19 16.89
CA LYS A 158 -5.21 -2.58 18.02
C LYS A 158 -3.83 -3.20 18.21
N HIS A 159 -3.72 -4.49 17.96
CA HIS A 159 -2.45 -5.20 18.09
C HIS A 159 -1.50 -4.84 16.95
N SER A 160 -0.29 -4.39 17.28
CA SER A 160 0.69 -3.88 16.30
C SER A 160 1.16 -4.93 15.30
N SER A 161 1.19 -6.21 15.67
CA SER A 161 1.57 -7.30 14.74
C SER A 161 0.50 -7.55 13.66
N GLN A 162 -0.74 -7.12 13.90
CA GLN A 162 -1.85 -7.27 12.96
C GLN A 162 -2.19 -5.97 12.24
N ARG A 163 -1.46 -4.88 12.49
CA ARG A 163 -1.73 -3.57 11.92
C ARG A 163 -0.57 -3.08 11.07
N GLY A 164 -0.88 -2.57 9.87
CA GLY A 164 0.06 -1.86 9.00
C GLY A 164 0.26 -0.40 9.38
N GLY A 165 0.60 0.44 8.40
CA GLY A 165 0.95 1.85 8.60
C GLY A 165 -0.24 2.83 8.64
N THR A 166 -1.47 2.33 8.53
CA THR A 166 -2.69 3.16 8.46
C THR A 166 -3.60 2.87 9.65
N ILE A 167 -4.33 3.86 10.12
CA ILE A 167 -5.50 3.66 10.99
C ILE A 167 -6.76 4.15 10.30
N SER A 168 -7.90 3.59 10.69
CA SER A 168 -9.24 3.93 10.20
C SER A 168 -10.10 4.38 11.37
N VAL A 169 -10.58 5.61 11.28
CA VAL A 169 -11.37 6.28 12.33
C VAL A 169 -12.81 6.45 11.84
N MET A 170 -13.75 5.88 12.56
CA MET A 170 -15.16 5.90 12.18
C MET A 170 -15.84 7.19 12.64
N HIS A 171 -16.71 7.67 11.76
CA HIS A 171 -17.67 8.73 12.05
C HIS A 171 -18.86 8.55 11.10
N GLU A 172 -20.06 8.83 11.55
CA GLU A 172 -21.29 8.69 10.74
C GLU A 172 -21.22 9.55 9.46
N HIS A 173 -20.64 10.77 9.55
CA HIS A 173 -20.42 11.68 8.43
C HIS A 173 -18.95 11.69 7.93
N ALA A 174 -18.27 10.54 7.95
CA ALA A 174 -16.83 10.47 7.68
C ALA A 174 -16.41 11.06 6.32
N ALA A 175 -17.24 10.92 5.28
CA ALA A 175 -16.98 11.50 3.96
C ALA A 175 -16.95 13.05 4.00
N ALA A 176 -17.96 13.65 4.61
CA ALA A 176 -18.06 15.10 4.73
C ALA A 176 -16.99 15.67 5.69
N LEU A 177 -16.69 14.95 6.79
CA LEU A 177 -15.60 15.28 7.71
C LEU A 177 -14.25 15.24 7.01
N THR A 178 -13.98 14.22 6.18
CA THR A 178 -12.77 14.15 5.37
C THR A 178 -12.65 15.32 4.40
N THR A 179 -13.75 15.71 3.76
CA THR A 179 -13.77 16.86 2.85
C THR A 179 -13.39 18.16 3.58
N GLU A 180 -13.88 18.34 4.80
CA GLU A 180 -13.53 19.51 5.62
C GLU A 180 -12.06 19.46 6.07
N LEU A 181 -11.53 18.30 6.47
CA LEU A 181 -10.12 18.12 6.79
C LEU A 181 -9.21 18.50 5.62
N ILE A 182 -9.53 18.02 4.41
CA ILE A 182 -8.77 18.36 3.20
C ILE A 182 -8.78 19.87 2.93
N LYS A 183 -9.91 20.56 3.16
CA LYS A 183 -9.98 22.02 3.04
C LYS A 183 -9.14 22.76 4.09
N ARG A 184 -8.89 22.13 5.23
CA ARG A 184 -7.98 22.60 6.29
C ARG A 184 -6.55 22.09 6.09
N GLU A 185 -6.23 21.64 4.87
CA GLU A 185 -4.88 21.20 4.45
C GLU A 185 -4.37 19.89 5.10
N PHE A 186 -5.28 19.10 5.73
CA PHE A 186 -4.95 17.75 6.19
C PHE A 186 -5.14 16.74 5.06
N ILE A 187 -4.05 16.14 4.61
CA ILE A 187 -4.07 15.15 3.51
C ILE A 187 -4.41 13.77 4.08
N VAL A 188 -5.69 13.49 4.13
CA VAL A 188 -6.28 12.21 4.55
C VAL A 188 -7.26 11.72 3.49
N ASP A 189 -7.80 10.50 3.62
CA ASP A 189 -8.84 10.05 2.72
C ASP A 189 -10.00 9.35 3.45
N PHE A 190 -11.09 9.20 2.72
CA PHE A 190 -12.26 8.44 3.15
C PHE A 190 -12.42 7.18 2.32
N ARG A 191 -12.84 6.08 2.98
CA ARG A 191 -13.29 4.88 2.29
C ARG A 191 -14.60 4.36 2.90
N PRO A 192 -15.59 4.02 2.07
CA PRO A 192 -16.82 3.41 2.55
C PRO A 192 -16.56 2.15 3.38
N GLY A 193 -17.14 2.10 4.58
CA GLY A 193 -16.93 0.99 5.52
C GLY A 193 -15.59 0.98 6.25
N ALA A 194 -14.78 2.03 6.10
CA ALA A 194 -13.53 2.21 6.83
C ALA A 194 -13.46 3.55 7.59
N GLY A 195 -14.24 4.55 7.15
CA GLY A 195 -14.19 5.89 7.74
C GLY A 195 -13.04 6.74 7.20
N VAL A 196 -12.56 7.66 8.02
CA VAL A 196 -11.38 8.50 7.73
C VAL A 196 -10.12 7.66 7.92
N ARG A 197 -9.27 7.55 6.88
CA ARG A 197 -8.00 6.86 6.98
C ARG A 197 -6.85 7.86 7.17
N ILE A 198 -6.05 7.60 8.19
CA ILE A 198 -4.87 8.40 8.54
C ILE A 198 -3.64 7.50 8.41
N SER A 199 -2.70 7.91 7.58
CA SER A 199 -1.55 7.07 7.16
C SER A 199 -0.24 7.82 7.40
N PRO A 200 0.24 7.90 8.66
CA PRO A 200 1.51 8.59 8.94
C PRO A 200 2.66 7.88 8.24
N HIS A 201 3.40 8.64 7.47
CA HIS A 201 4.58 8.16 6.78
C HIS A 201 5.85 8.34 7.64
N PHE A 202 6.99 7.80 7.23
CA PHE A 202 8.24 7.94 8.00
C PHE A 202 8.66 9.40 8.23
N TYR A 203 8.22 10.33 7.39
CA TYR A 203 8.50 11.77 7.53
C TYR A 203 7.42 12.54 8.33
N THR A 204 6.27 11.93 8.63
CA THR A 204 5.22 12.57 9.45
C THR A 204 5.72 12.80 10.87
N THR A 205 5.46 13.98 11.44
CA THR A 205 5.83 14.32 12.81
C THR A 205 4.81 13.83 13.83
N ASP A 206 5.15 13.86 15.11
CA ASP A 206 4.22 13.46 16.17
C ASP A 206 3.18 14.57 16.43
N GLU A 207 3.56 15.82 16.23
CA GLU A 207 2.67 16.98 16.31
C GLU A 207 1.55 16.92 15.26
N GLU A 208 1.85 16.45 14.04
CA GLU A 208 0.83 16.26 12.99
C GLU A 208 -0.22 15.23 13.40
N LEU A 209 0.16 14.21 14.20
CA LEU A 209 -0.80 13.23 14.71
C LEU A 209 -1.79 13.85 15.70
N GLU A 210 -1.31 14.72 16.57
CA GLU A 210 -2.14 15.43 17.54
C GLU A 210 -3.06 16.42 16.84
N LEU A 211 -2.53 17.19 15.91
CA LEU A 211 -3.28 18.18 15.14
C LEU A 211 -4.43 17.55 14.35
N VAL A 212 -4.22 16.44 13.64
CA VAL A 212 -5.29 15.83 12.85
C VAL A 212 -6.44 15.35 13.71
N ILE A 213 -6.17 14.80 14.89
CA ILE A 213 -7.23 14.34 15.80
C ILE A 213 -7.93 15.54 16.46
N GLN A 214 -7.20 16.59 16.84
CA GLN A 214 -7.78 17.83 17.35
C GLN A 214 -8.73 18.48 16.31
N GLU A 215 -8.31 18.53 15.05
CA GLU A 215 -9.14 19.05 13.97
C GLU A 215 -10.36 18.17 13.70
N MET A 216 -10.22 16.86 13.70
CA MET A 216 -11.38 15.95 13.59
C MET A 216 -12.39 16.21 14.70
N LYS A 217 -11.91 16.37 15.94
CA LYS A 217 -12.77 16.71 17.10
C LYS A 217 -13.42 18.06 16.92
N SER A 218 -12.69 19.10 16.52
CA SER A 218 -13.22 20.45 16.25
C SER A 218 -14.30 20.42 15.18
N ILE A 219 -14.08 19.74 14.06
CA ILE A 219 -15.03 19.59 12.96
C ILE A 219 -16.30 18.87 13.43
N ARG A 220 -16.18 17.81 14.24
CA ARG A 220 -17.32 17.09 14.82
C ARG A 220 -18.12 17.98 15.76
N ASP A 221 -17.45 18.59 16.75
CA ASP A 221 -18.09 19.34 17.83
C ASP A 221 -18.79 20.62 17.31
N THR A 222 -18.22 21.27 16.29
CA THR A 222 -18.81 22.45 15.62
C THR A 222 -19.75 22.07 14.47
N ARG A 223 -19.86 20.80 14.12
CA ARG A 223 -20.60 20.31 12.94
C ARG A 223 -20.17 20.96 11.62
N ALA A 224 -18.90 21.38 11.52
CA ALA A 224 -18.39 22.04 10.32
C ALA A 224 -18.45 21.16 9.05
N TYR A 225 -18.64 19.85 9.19
CA TYR A 225 -18.83 18.91 8.09
C TYR A 225 -20.17 19.07 7.37
N THR A 226 -21.23 19.64 8.01
CA THR A 226 -22.60 19.71 7.44
C THR A 226 -22.67 20.44 6.11
N LYS A 227 -21.80 21.42 5.89
CA LYS A 227 -21.70 22.14 4.60
C LYS A 227 -21.19 21.26 3.43
N HIS A 228 -20.75 20.03 3.71
CA HIS A 228 -20.27 19.06 2.73
C HIS A 228 -21.20 17.83 2.61
N GLU A 229 -22.29 17.82 3.39
CA GLU A 229 -23.32 16.79 3.22
C GLU A 229 -24.05 17.03 1.90
N VAL A 230 -24.12 15.99 1.07
CA VAL A 230 -24.92 16.02 -0.14
C VAL A 230 -26.39 15.90 0.30
N VAL A 231 -27.13 16.98 0.23
CA VAL A 231 -28.59 16.96 0.46
C VAL A 231 -29.23 16.16 -0.67
N GLY A 232 -29.65 14.95 -0.39
CA GLY A 232 -30.50 14.14 -1.28
C GLY A 232 -29.80 13.25 -2.29
N ALA A 233 -28.96 12.33 -1.85
CA ALA A 233 -28.71 11.08 -2.56
C ALA A 233 -29.19 9.92 -1.69
N ALA A 234 -30.50 9.71 -1.65
CA ALA A 234 -31.04 8.40 -1.34
C ALA A 234 -30.79 7.53 -2.58
N PHE A 235 -29.91 6.53 -2.46
CA PHE A 235 -29.81 5.41 -3.40
C PHE A 235 -30.53 4.22 -2.81
#